data_824ec8fd8048a74b621535d7e03c1148
#
_entry.id   824ec8fd8048a74b621535d7e03c1148
#
_cell.length_a   1.000
_cell.length_b   1.000
_cell.length_c   1.000
_cell.angle_alpha   90.00
_cell.angle_beta   90.00
_cell.angle_gamma   90.00
#
_symmetry.space_group_name_H-M   'P 1'
#
loop_
_entity.id
_entity.type
_entity.pdbx_description
1 polymer ?
#
loop_
_entity_poly.entity_id
_entity_poly.type
_entity_poly.pdbx_seq_one_letter_code
_entity_poly.pdbx_strand_id
1 'polypeptide(L)'
;MHDHHPHDHVQRPLRLGVCGPVGTGKSSLIALLCRELSARLSLAVVTNDIYTDEDARFLRSAGVLAEDRIRAVETGACPHTAIRDDISANLMEVEALEQDYPDLDVVLLESGGDNLTATFSPALVDAQVFVLDVAGGGDVARKGGPGIERADLLVVNKTDLAPYVGVDVVQMRADAVAARDGRPVVALSRHDRESIDALLDWVLAVRSAHQHGDLVPVDPGPMAPHFHADEHAHSH
;
A
#
# COMPACT_ATOMS: atom_id res chain seq x y z
N MET A 1 4.30 -48.16 4.79
CA MET A 1 3.68 -47.39 3.73
C MET A 1 2.96 -46.27 4.46
N HIS A 2 3.61 -45.10 4.64
CA HIS A 2 3.02 -43.97 5.31
C HIS A 2 2.48 -43.06 4.21
N ASP A 3 1.15 -42.99 4.10
CA ASP A 3 0.46 -42.03 3.25
C ASP A 3 0.72 -40.62 3.78
N HIS A 4 1.58 -39.90 3.09
CA HIS A 4 1.64 -38.45 3.22
C HIS A 4 0.39 -37.87 2.54
N HIS A 5 -0.62 -37.55 3.34
CA HIS A 5 -1.65 -36.61 2.89
C HIS A 5 -0.96 -35.28 2.70
N PRO A 6 -1.04 -34.67 1.52
CA PRO A 6 -0.67 -33.28 1.37
C PRO A 6 -1.64 -32.47 2.25
N HIS A 7 -1.12 -31.78 3.25
CA HIS A 7 -1.89 -30.75 3.93
C HIS A 7 -2.15 -29.68 2.86
N ASP A 8 -3.39 -29.60 2.40
CA ASP A 8 -3.93 -28.43 1.73
C ASP A 8 -3.78 -27.25 2.70
N HIS A 9 -2.66 -26.56 2.62
CA HIS A 9 -2.52 -25.24 3.22
C HIS A 9 -3.45 -24.33 2.41
N VAL A 10 -4.66 -24.10 2.93
CA VAL A 10 -5.48 -22.99 2.46
C VAL A 10 -4.61 -21.74 2.67
N GLN A 11 -4.03 -21.28 1.60
CA GLN A 11 -3.11 -20.16 1.64
C GLN A 11 -3.97 -18.92 1.85
N ARG A 12 -3.70 -18.15 2.92
CA ARG A 12 -4.42 -16.91 3.19
C ARG A 12 -4.32 -15.93 2.00
N PRO A 13 -5.23 -14.98 1.86
CA PRO A 13 -5.17 -13.98 0.79
C PRO A 13 -3.87 -13.18 0.83
N LEU A 14 -3.46 -12.65 -0.32
CA LEU A 14 -2.37 -11.66 -0.40
C LEU A 14 -2.79 -10.40 0.39
N ARG A 15 -1.96 -9.95 1.30
CA ARG A 15 -2.10 -8.67 2.00
C ARG A 15 -1.20 -7.63 1.33
N LEU A 16 -1.79 -6.69 0.62
CA LEU A 16 -1.08 -5.67 -0.16
C LEU A 16 -1.23 -4.29 0.47
N GLY A 17 -0.12 -3.74 0.99
CA GLY A 17 -0.09 -2.41 1.58
C GLY A 17 0.02 -1.31 0.51
N VAL A 18 -0.70 -0.22 0.69
CA VAL A 18 -0.64 0.99 -0.13
C VAL A 18 -0.33 2.18 0.77
N CYS A 19 0.85 2.75 0.65
CA CYS A 19 1.33 3.86 1.47
C CYS A 19 1.84 5.03 0.63
N GLY A 20 2.11 6.15 1.28
CA GLY A 20 2.60 7.36 0.65
C GLY A 20 2.00 8.64 1.23
N PRO A 21 2.53 9.82 0.87
CA PRO A 21 2.08 11.11 1.41
C PRO A 21 0.61 11.41 1.19
N VAL A 22 0.08 12.33 1.99
CA VAL A 22 -1.28 12.85 1.82
C VAL A 22 -1.44 13.43 0.41
N GLY A 23 -2.59 13.20 -0.20
CA GLY A 23 -2.94 13.76 -1.51
C GLY A 23 -2.31 13.07 -2.72
N THR A 24 -1.46 12.04 -2.55
CA THR A 24 -0.86 11.31 -3.68
C THR A 24 -1.84 10.41 -4.44
N GLY A 25 -3.04 10.17 -3.87
CA GLY A 25 -4.12 9.42 -4.51
C GLY A 25 -4.14 7.92 -4.16
N LYS A 26 -3.72 7.55 -2.95
CA LYS A 26 -3.79 6.17 -2.44
C LYS A 26 -5.20 5.59 -2.52
N SER A 27 -6.19 6.26 -1.92
CA SER A 27 -7.61 5.84 -1.94
C SER A 27 -8.15 5.72 -3.36
N SER A 28 -7.76 6.64 -4.27
CA SER A 28 -8.12 6.58 -5.69
C SER A 28 -7.46 5.40 -6.42
N LEU A 29 -6.23 5.04 -6.05
CA LEU A 29 -5.52 3.87 -6.56
C LEU A 29 -6.23 2.59 -6.12
N ILE A 30 -6.59 2.49 -4.84
CA ILE A 30 -7.34 1.37 -4.28
C ILE A 30 -8.71 1.24 -4.98
N ALA A 31 -9.43 2.35 -5.16
CA ALA A 31 -10.69 2.34 -5.91
C ALA A 31 -10.52 1.86 -7.36
N LEU A 32 -9.41 2.23 -8.02
CA LEU A 32 -9.07 1.76 -9.35
C LEU A 32 -8.82 0.25 -9.34
N LEU A 33 -7.99 -0.26 -8.43
CA LEU A 33 -7.71 -1.69 -8.30
C LEU A 33 -8.98 -2.49 -8.03
N CYS A 34 -9.83 -2.02 -7.11
CA CYS A 34 -11.11 -2.68 -6.83
C CYS A 34 -12.01 -2.73 -8.08
N ARG A 35 -12.13 -1.62 -8.80
CA ARG A 35 -12.97 -1.54 -10.01
C ARG A 35 -12.50 -2.49 -11.13
N GLU A 36 -11.20 -2.54 -11.34
CA GLU A 36 -10.61 -3.32 -12.43
C GLU A 36 -10.50 -4.82 -12.10
N LEU A 37 -10.34 -5.17 -10.83
CA LEU A 37 -10.05 -6.54 -10.42
C LEU A 37 -11.26 -7.28 -9.81
N SER A 38 -12.30 -6.60 -9.31
CA SER A 38 -13.42 -7.25 -8.60
C SER A 38 -14.24 -8.23 -9.44
N ALA A 39 -14.16 -8.15 -10.78
CA ALA A 39 -14.78 -9.13 -11.66
C ALA A 39 -13.99 -10.46 -11.73
N ARG A 40 -12.75 -10.49 -11.26
CA ARG A 40 -11.82 -11.62 -11.38
C ARG A 40 -11.29 -12.11 -10.04
N LEU A 41 -11.27 -11.26 -9.03
CA LEU A 41 -10.72 -11.52 -7.70
C LEU A 41 -11.72 -11.14 -6.62
N SER A 42 -11.74 -11.89 -5.53
CA SER A 42 -12.43 -11.55 -4.30
C SER A 42 -11.55 -10.59 -3.49
N LEU A 43 -12.00 -9.36 -3.31
CA LEU A 43 -11.23 -8.27 -2.70
C LEU A 43 -11.88 -7.76 -1.42
N ALA A 44 -11.06 -7.30 -0.49
CA ALA A 44 -11.46 -6.50 0.67
C ALA A 44 -10.47 -5.35 0.90
N VAL A 45 -10.86 -4.35 1.68
CA VAL A 45 -10.06 -3.16 1.97
C VAL A 45 -10.08 -2.84 3.46
N VAL A 46 -8.91 -2.52 4.00
CA VAL A 46 -8.75 -1.90 5.33
C VAL A 46 -8.11 -0.53 5.13
N THR A 47 -8.76 0.53 5.58
CA THR A 47 -8.22 1.89 5.54
C THR A 47 -7.78 2.32 6.93
N ASN A 48 -6.68 3.06 6.99
CA ASN A 48 -6.19 3.69 8.22
C ASN A 48 -6.36 5.20 8.12
N ASP A 49 -7.02 5.79 9.08
CA ASP A 49 -7.15 7.25 9.18
C ASP A 49 -6.91 7.70 10.63
N ILE A 50 -6.47 8.95 10.79
CA ILE A 50 -6.07 9.48 12.10
C ILE A 50 -7.27 9.71 13.00
N TYR A 51 -8.33 10.34 12.48
CA TYR A 51 -9.51 10.76 13.24
C TYR A 51 -10.84 10.52 12.56
N THR A 52 -10.84 9.98 11.35
CA THR A 52 -12.04 9.89 10.51
C THR A 52 -12.10 8.54 9.79
N ASP A 53 -13.22 8.26 9.19
CA ASP A 53 -13.38 7.14 8.25
C ASP A 53 -13.52 7.67 6.79
N GLU A 54 -12.89 8.82 6.50
CA GLU A 54 -13.09 9.56 5.24
C GLU A 54 -12.68 8.72 4.02
N ASP A 55 -11.53 8.04 4.08
CA ASP A 55 -11.06 7.16 3.02
C ASP A 55 -12.01 5.96 2.84
N ALA A 56 -12.50 5.36 3.92
CA ALA A 56 -13.50 4.30 3.83
C ALA A 56 -14.83 4.81 3.27
N ARG A 57 -15.27 6.00 3.66
CA ARG A 57 -16.48 6.63 3.09
C ARG A 57 -16.33 6.92 1.61
N PHE A 58 -15.15 7.40 1.19
CA PHE A 58 -14.85 7.61 -0.22
C PHE A 58 -14.99 6.30 -1.01
N LEU A 59 -14.39 5.21 -0.54
CA LEU A 59 -14.45 3.90 -1.20
C LEU A 59 -15.88 3.33 -1.24
N ARG A 60 -16.64 3.46 -0.14
CA ARG A 60 -18.06 3.05 -0.10
C ARG A 60 -18.89 3.88 -1.07
N SER A 61 -18.72 5.20 -1.10
CA SER A 61 -19.45 6.10 -2.01
C SER A 61 -19.10 5.85 -3.49
N ALA A 62 -17.89 5.39 -3.77
CA ALA A 62 -17.47 4.99 -5.11
C ALA A 62 -18.11 3.67 -5.58
N GLY A 63 -18.73 2.90 -4.68
CA GLY A 63 -19.45 1.66 -4.99
C GLY A 63 -18.57 0.58 -5.61
N VAL A 64 -17.28 0.56 -5.28
CA VAL A 64 -16.30 -0.35 -5.90
C VAL A 64 -16.31 -1.74 -5.29
N LEU A 65 -16.78 -1.87 -4.04
CA LEU A 65 -17.01 -3.12 -3.31
C LEU A 65 -18.27 -3.01 -2.44
N ALA A 66 -18.77 -4.14 -1.96
CA ALA A 66 -19.81 -4.17 -0.92
C ALA A 66 -19.26 -3.49 0.37
N GLU A 67 -20.15 -2.79 1.09
CA GLU A 67 -19.74 -1.96 2.24
C GLU A 67 -19.08 -2.76 3.36
N ASP A 68 -19.52 -4.00 3.58
CA ASP A 68 -19.01 -4.94 4.58
C ASP A 68 -17.59 -5.48 4.26
N ARG A 69 -17.12 -5.28 3.01
CA ARG A 69 -15.74 -5.58 2.58
C ARG A 69 -14.78 -4.40 2.77
N ILE A 70 -15.27 -3.27 3.31
CA ILE A 70 -14.46 -2.07 3.54
C ILE A 70 -14.49 -1.78 5.05
N ARG A 71 -13.35 -1.98 5.71
CA ARG A 71 -13.15 -1.72 7.14
C ARG A 71 -12.33 -0.45 7.34
N ALA A 72 -12.62 0.28 8.39
CA ALA A 72 -11.84 1.46 8.80
C ALA A 72 -11.20 1.20 10.17
N VAL A 73 -9.93 1.53 10.29
CA VAL A 73 -9.17 1.51 11.55
C VAL A 73 -8.81 2.95 11.91
N GLU A 74 -9.27 3.40 13.06
CA GLU A 74 -8.84 4.68 13.63
C GLU A 74 -7.49 4.50 14.34
N THR A 75 -6.46 5.16 13.83
CA THR A 75 -5.08 4.95 14.28
C THR A 75 -4.61 5.92 15.35
N GLY A 76 -5.47 6.89 15.72
CA GLY A 76 -5.08 7.97 16.65
C GLY A 76 -3.99 8.87 16.08
N ALA A 77 -3.22 9.52 16.96
CA ALA A 77 -2.29 10.59 16.58
C ALA A 77 -1.05 10.13 15.76
N CYS A 78 -0.80 8.82 15.60
CA CYS A 78 0.40 8.33 14.93
C CYS A 78 0.10 7.18 13.94
N PRO A 79 -0.21 7.50 12.66
CA PRO A 79 -0.54 6.48 11.64
C PRO A 79 0.59 5.49 11.38
N HIS A 80 1.85 5.90 11.50
CA HIS A 80 3.01 5.02 11.32
C HIS A 80 3.02 3.86 12.32
N THR A 81 2.66 4.13 13.58
CA THR A 81 2.63 3.11 14.62
C THR A 81 1.68 1.99 14.25
N ALA A 82 0.49 2.31 13.73
CA ALA A 82 -0.55 1.34 13.42
C ALA A 82 -0.19 0.38 12.26
N ILE A 83 0.68 0.79 11.35
CA ILE A 83 1.10 -0.04 10.21
C ILE A 83 2.47 -0.70 10.42
N ARG A 84 3.24 -0.26 11.43
CA ARG A 84 4.62 -0.69 11.62
C ARG A 84 4.91 -1.28 13.00
N ASP A 85 4.60 -0.55 14.08
CA ASP A 85 5.04 -0.86 15.43
C ASP A 85 3.98 -1.61 16.24
N ASP A 86 2.74 -1.12 16.25
CA ASP A 86 1.58 -1.78 16.86
C ASP A 86 0.50 -2.02 15.82
N ILE A 87 0.64 -3.11 15.12
CA ILE A 87 -0.25 -3.53 14.03
C ILE A 87 -1.54 -4.21 14.52
N SER A 88 -1.75 -4.33 15.81
CA SER A 88 -2.80 -5.17 16.40
C SER A 88 -4.19 -4.86 15.88
N ALA A 89 -4.55 -3.57 15.80
CA ALA A 89 -5.86 -3.15 15.32
C ALA A 89 -6.07 -3.50 13.84
N ASN A 90 -5.06 -3.25 13.00
CA ASN A 90 -5.11 -3.62 11.59
C ASN A 90 -5.17 -5.13 11.38
N LEU A 91 -4.37 -5.87 12.13
CA LEU A 91 -4.34 -7.33 12.03
C LEU A 91 -5.68 -7.94 12.42
N MET A 92 -6.34 -7.44 13.47
CA MET A 92 -7.69 -7.88 13.86
C MET A 92 -8.71 -7.69 12.73
N GLU A 93 -8.74 -6.53 12.07
CA GLU A 93 -9.69 -6.27 10.98
C GLU A 93 -9.37 -7.12 9.73
N VAL A 94 -8.10 -7.31 9.42
CA VAL A 94 -7.67 -8.18 8.31
C VAL A 94 -8.09 -9.63 8.57
N GLU A 95 -7.79 -10.16 9.77
CA GLU A 95 -8.15 -11.53 10.14
C GLU A 95 -9.67 -11.74 10.20
N ALA A 96 -10.42 -10.73 10.64
CA ALA A 96 -11.89 -10.77 10.62
C ALA A 96 -12.42 -10.85 9.18
N LEU A 97 -11.87 -10.07 8.24
CA LEU A 97 -12.21 -10.15 6.82
C LEU A 97 -11.87 -11.52 6.22
N GLU A 98 -10.71 -12.10 6.58
CA GLU A 98 -10.29 -13.42 6.13
C GLU A 98 -11.23 -14.54 6.65
N GLN A 99 -11.79 -14.35 7.86
CA GLN A 99 -12.78 -15.27 8.44
C GLN A 99 -14.16 -15.10 7.82
N ASP A 100 -14.60 -13.85 7.61
CA ASP A 100 -15.92 -13.54 7.03
C ASP A 100 -15.98 -13.97 5.55
N TYR A 101 -14.85 -13.93 4.84
CA TYR A 101 -14.73 -14.21 3.40
C TYR A 101 -13.60 -15.22 3.12
N PRO A 102 -13.84 -16.53 3.30
CA PRO A 102 -12.82 -17.56 3.09
C PRO A 102 -12.30 -17.68 1.65
N ASP A 103 -12.98 -17.05 0.69
CA ASP A 103 -12.63 -17.01 -0.72
C ASP A 103 -11.86 -15.74 -1.11
N LEU A 104 -11.39 -14.93 -0.13
CA LEU A 104 -10.62 -13.73 -0.42
C LEU A 104 -9.33 -14.07 -1.16
N ASP A 105 -9.08 -13.28 -2.21
CA ASP A 105 -7.84 -13.34 -2.97
C ASP A 105 -6.83 -12.29 -2.51
N VAL A 106 -7.31 -11.07 -2.22
CA VAL A 106 -6.45 -9.95 -1.82
C VAL A 106 -7.16 -9.08 -0.78
N VAL A 107 -6.42 -8.71 0.26
CA VAL A 107 -6.75 -7.61 1.18
C VAL A 107 -5.86 -6.42 0.87
N LEU A 108 -6.44 -5.29 0.49
CA LEU A 108 -5.74 -4.02 0.28
C LEU A 108 -5.73 -3.24 1.60
N LEU A 109 -4.55 -2.82 2.05
CA LEU A 109 -4.41 -2.02 3.27
C LEU A 109 -3.91 -0.62 2.90
N GLU A 110 -4.70 0.42 3.19
CA GLU A 110 -4.29 1.81 3.01
C GLU A 110 -3.65 2.34 4.29
N SER A 111 -2.45 2.94 4.18
CA SER A 111 -1.89 3.71 5.30
C SER A 111 -2.60 5.06 5.43
N GLY A 112 -2.66 5.61 6.63
CA GLY A 112 -2.91 7.03 6.83
C GLY A 112 -1.94 7.88 5.99
N GLY A 113 -2.23 9.17 5.83
CA GLY A 113 -1.36 10.05 5.04
C GLY A 113 0.00 10.27 5.72
N ASP A 114 1.01 9.59 5.23
CA ASP A 114 2.34 9.54 5.81
C ASP A 114 3.38 10.35 5.01
N ASN A 115 4.57 10.49 5.57
CA ASN A 115 5.71 11.07 4.87
C ASN A 115 6.45 9.99 4.03
N LEU A 116 7.63 10.34 3.48
CA LEU A 116 8.43 9.44 2.63
C LEU A 116 9.06 8.25 3.39
N THR A 117 8.87 8.15 4.70
CA THR A 117 9.46 7.08 5.54
C THR A 117 8.50 5.94 5.84
N ALA A 118 7.22 6.07 5.46
CA ALA A 118 6.21 5.07 5.74
C ALA A 118 6.53 3.73 5.08
N THR A 119 6.59 2.68 5.90
CA THR A 119 6.71 1.30 5.47
C THR A 119 5.83 0.43 6.35
N PHE A 120 5.19 -0.58 5.76
CA PHE A 120 4.42 -1.56 6.51
C PHE A 120 5.30 -2.57 7.24
N SER A 121 4.79 -3.13 8.32
CA SER A 121 5.37 -4.32 8.96
C SER A 121 5.20 -5.54 8.04
N PRO A 122 6.25 -6.38 7.86
CA PRO A 122 6.12 -7.65 7.13
C PRO A 122 5.17 -8.65 7.80
N ALA A 123 4.83 -8.43 9.07
CA ALA A 123 3.82 -9.23 9.76
C ALA A 123 2.38 -8.83 9.37
N LEU A 124 2.21 -7.63 8.81
CA LEU A 124 0.90 -7.11 8.40
C LEU A 124 0.65 -7.29 6.91
N VAL A 125 1.66 -7.04 6.06
CA VAL A 125 1.52 -7.14 4.59
C VAL A 125 2.61 -8.01 3.97
N ASP A 126 2.30 -8.63 2.84
CA ASP A 126 3.20 -9.48 2.06
C ASP A 126 4.01 -8.69 1.03
N ALA A 127 3.40 -7.63 0.50
CA ALA A 127 4.01 -6.69 -0.42
C ALA A 127 3.44 -5.29 -0.21
N GLN A 128 4.19 -4.26 -0.63
CA GLN A 128 3.76 -2.88 -0.49
C GLN A 128 3.98 -2.05 -1.75
N VAL A 129 3.01 -1.19 -2.02
CA VAL A 129 3.06 -0.15 -3.06
C VAL A 129 3.27 1.19 -2.38
N PHE A 130 4.29 1.93 -2.79
CA PHE A 130 4.46 3.33 -2.36
C PHE A 130 3.98 4.27 -3.46
N VAL A 131 3.14 5.25 -3.11
CA VAL A 131 2.53 6.16 -4.07
C VAL A 131 3.10 7.57 -3.89
N LEU A 132 3.77 8.05 -4.93
CA LEU A 132 4.10 9.47 -5.12
C LEU A 132 3.18 10.05 -6.18
N ASP A 133 3.16 11.38 -6.32
CA ASP A 133 2.55 12.03 -7.49
C ASP A 133 3.47 13.11 -8.08
N VAL A 134 3.17 13.52 -9.31
CA VAL A 134 3.97 14.53 -10.00
C VAL A 134 3.85 15.91 -9.35
N ALA A 135 2.78 16.19 -8.60
CA ALA A 135 2.58 17.47 -7.94
C ALA A 135 3.54 17.68 -6.74
N GLY A 136 4.09 16.59 -6.19
CA GLY A 136 5.13 16.64 -5.16
C GLY A 136 6.50 17.15 -5.68
N GLY A 137 6.65 17.31 -6.99
CA GLY A 137 7.86 17.78 -7.67
C GLY A 137 8.74 16.64 -8.20
N GLY A 138 9.41 16.89 -9.32
CA GLY A 138 10.25 15.91 -10.02
C GLY A 138 11.42 15.38 -9.19
N ASP A 139 11.88 16.16 -8.21
CA ASP A 139 13.02 15.82 -7.34
C ASP A 139 12.72 14.78 -6.27
N VAL A 140 11.44 14.55 -5.94
CA VAL A 140 11.03 13.71 -4.80
C VAL A 140 11.56 12.30 -4.95
N ALA A 141 11.43 11.72 -6.15
CA ALA A 141 11.91 10.37 -6.42
C ALA A 141 13.44 10.24 -6.24
N ARG A 142 14.20 11.26 -6.65
CA ARG A 142 15.67 11.31 -6.52
C ARG A 142 16.13 11.52 -5.09
N LYS A 143 15.36 12.25 -4.29
CA LYS A 143 15.69 12.48 -2.86
C LYS A 143 15.61 11.19 -2.04
N GLY A 144 14.89 10.18 -2.52
CA GLY A 144 14.79 8.88 -1.89
C GLY A 144 13.99 8.89 -0.58
N GLY A 145 14.23 7.88 0.21
CA GLY A 145 13.60 7.64 1.51
C GLY A 145 13.09 6.20 1.60
N PRO A 146 12.96 5.65 2.83
CA PRO A 146 12.61 4.23 3.02
C PRO A 146 11.38 3.76 2.25
N GLY A 147 10.32 4.58 2.19
CA GLY A 147 9.12 4.25 1.42
C GLY A 147 9.40 4.12 -0.08
N ILE A 148 10.18 5.06 -0.65
CA ILE A 148 10.55 5.03 -2.06
C ILE A 148 11.48 3.86 -2.37
N GLU A 149 12.53 3.68 -1.57
CA GLU A 149 13.62 2.74 -1.84
C GLU A 149 13.21 1.30 -1.59
N ARG A 150 12.33 1.03 -0.61
CA ARG A 150 12.07 -0.30 -0.09
C ARG A 150 10.70 -0.90 -0.46
N ALA A 151 9.76 -0.12 -0.97
CA ALA A 151 8.49 -0.67 -1.46
C ALA A 151 8.74 -1.67 -2.61
N ASP A 152 7.89 -2.68 -2.74
CA ASP A 152 7.96 -3.64 -3.84
C ASP A 152 7.65 -2.97 -5.18
N LEU A 153 6.69 -2.04 -5.19
CA LEU A 153 6.36 -1.18 -6.33
C LEU A 153 6.36 0.29 -5.91
N LEU A 154 6.95 1.16 -6.73
CA LEU A 154 6.71 2.60 -6.69
C LEU A 154 5.74 3.01 -7.79
N VAL A 155 4.68 3.71 -7.42
CA VAL A 155 3.75 4.34 -8.37
C VAL A 155 3.99 5.85 -8.38
N VAL A 156 4.39 6.39 -9.52
CA VAL A 156 4.39 7.84 -9.81
C VAL A 156 3.04 8.18 -10.42
N ASN A 157 2.13 8.68 -9.59
CA ASN A 157 0.73 8.88 -9.94
C ASN A 157 0.47 10.26 -10.56
N LYS A 158 -0.71 10.41 -11.17
CA LYS A 158 -1.23 11.65 -11.78
C LYS A 158 -0.33 12.21 -12.87
N THR A 159 0.28 11.33 -13.68
CA THR A 159 1.21 11.77 -14.74
C THR A 159 0.57 12.67 -15.79
N ASP A 160 -0.74 12.64 -15.93
CA ASP A 160 -1.53 13.58 -16.73
C ASP A 160 -1.42 15.04 -16.26
N LEU A 161 -1.08 15.26 -14.99
CA LEU A 161 -0.88 16.61 -14.44
C LEU A 161 0.55 17.15 -14.65
N ALA A 162 1.50 16.32 -15.08
CA ALA A 162 2.91 16.70 -15.21
C ALA A 162 3.14 17.97 -16.05
N PRO A 163 2.46 18.17 -17.20
CA PRO A 163 2.61 19.42 -17.98
C PRO A 163 2.21 20.67 -17.21
N TYR A 164 1.26 20.58 -16.28
CA TYR A 164 0.75 21.71 -15.51
C TYR A 164 1.63 22.07 -14.31
N VAL A 165 2.43 21.12 -13.83
CA VAL A 165 3.34 21.31 -12.71
C VAL A 165 4.81 21.39 -13.14
N GLY A 166 5.09 21.35 -14.45
CA GLY A 166 6.43 21.49 -15.01
C GLY A 166 7.36 20.33 -14.70
N VAL A 167 6.83 19.11 -14.56
CA VAL A 167 7.59 17.89 -14.24
C VAL A 167 7.82 17.07 -15.51
N ASP A 168 9.07 16.66 -15.73
CA ASP A 168 9.42 15.66 -16.74
C ASP A 168 9.21 14.25 -16.14
N VAL A 169 8.16 13.57 -16.57
CA VAL A 169 7.82 12.21 -16.11
C VAL A 169 8.89 11.19 -16.49
N VAL A 170 9.53 11.34 -17.65
CA VAL A 170 10.58 10.41 -18.10
C VAL A 170 11.79 10.52 -17.17
N GLN A 171 12.20 11.76 -16.85
CA GLN A 171 13.30 11.99 -15.91
C GLN A 171 12.92 11.51 -14.50
N MET A 172 11.73 11.86 -14.00
CA MET A 172 11.28 11.44 -12.67
C MET A 172 11.24 9.91 -12.52
N ARG A 173 10.80 9.21 -13.58
CA ARG A 173 10.82 7.74 -13.60
C ARG A 173 12.24 7.19 -13.62
N ALA A 174 13.14 7.77 -14.40
CA ALA A 174 14.56 7.36 -14.45
C ALA A 174 15.22 7.54 -13.08
N ASP A 175 15.01 8.69 -12.43
CA ASP A 175 15.50 8.98 -11.07
C ASP A 175 14.94 7.98 -10.04
N ALA A 176 13.65 7.65 -10.16
CA ALA A 176 12.99 6.65 -9.30
C ALA A 176 13.62 5.26 -9.45
N VAL A 177 13.83 4.80 -10.68
CA VAL A 177 14.47 3.49 -10.96
C VAL A 177 15.90 3.45 -10.39
N ALA A 178 16.65 4.54 -10.56
CA ALA A 178 18.01 4.64 -10.03
C ALA A 178 18.06 4.61 -8.50
N ALA A 179 17.14 5.32 -7.82
CA ALA A 179 17.04 5.35 -6.36
C ALA A 179 16.62 4.01 -5.74
N ARG A 180 16.08 3.09 -6.55
CA ARG A 180 15.48 1.81 -6.13
C ARG A 180 16.27 0.58 -6.57
N ASP A 181 17.50 0.73 -7.01
CA ASP A 181 18.32 -0.37 -7.54
C ASP A 181 17.60 -1.20 -8.62
N GLY A 182 16.85 -0.53 -9.51
CA GLY A 182 16.13 -1.16 -10.61
C GLY A 182 14.80 -1.82 -10.24
N ARG A 183 14.32 -1.68 -9.01
CA ARG A 183 12.99 -2.21 -8.61
C ARG A 183 11.85 -1.56 -9.42
N PRO A 184 10.69 -2.24 -9.55
CA PRO A 184 9.58 -1.79 -10.40
C PRO A 184 9.10 -0.37 -10.11
N VAL A 185 8.88 0.41 -11.17
CA VAL A 185 8.27 1.74 -11.14
C VAL A 185 7.21 1.83 -12.21
N VAL A 186 5.99 2.19 -11.82
CA VAL A 186 4.87 2.47 -12.74
C VAL A 186 4.58 3.97 -12.72
N ALA A 187 4.66 4.62 -13.88
CA ALA A 187 4.18 5.98 -14.08
C ALA A 187 2.70 5.89 -14.48
N LEU A 188 1.80 6.28 -13.57
CA LEU A 188 0.37 6.02 -13.67
C LEU A 188 -0.43 7.28 -14.00
N SER A 189 -1.32 7.17 -14.98
CA SER A 189 -2.45 8.06 -15.19
C SER A 189 -3.74 7.26 -15.27
N ARG A 190 -4.78 7.71 -14.56
CA ARG A 190 -6.12 7.12 -14.66
C ARG A 190 -6.75 7.24 -16.06
N HIS A 191 -6.15 8.03 -16.95
CA HIS A 191 -6.59 8.26 -18.32
C HIS A 191 -5.76 7.49 -19.35
N ASP A 192 -4.74 6.77 -18.91
CA ASP A 192 -3.86 5.97 -19.73
C ASP A 192 -4.01 4.48 -19.42
N ARG A 193 -4.64 3.76 -20.34
CA ARG A 193 -4.93 2.34 -20.18
C ARG A 193 -3.67 1.49 -20.06
N GLU A 194 -2.61 1.81 -20.79
CA GLU A 194 -1.35 1.07 -20.76
C GLU A 194 -0.72 1.14 -19.35
N SER A 195 -0.73 2.30 -18.73
CA SER A 195 -0.20 2.46 -17.37
C SER A 195 -1.07 1.75 -16.32
N ILE A 196 -2.38 1.70 -16.53
CA ILE A 196 -3.30 0.93 -15.68
C ILE A 196 -3.01 -0.56 -15.83
N ASP A 197 -2.90 -1.06 -17.04
CA ASP A 197 -2.61 -2.48 -17.30
C ASP A 197 -1.27 -2.90 -16.69
N ALA A 198 -0.23 -2.07 -16.77
CA ALA A 198 1.06 -2.33 -16.13
C ALA A 198 0.95 -2.46 -14.60
N LEU A 199 0.11 -1.64 -13.95
CA LEU A 199 -0.18 -1.75 -12.53
C LEU A 199 -0.93 -3.07 -12.21
N LEU A 200 -1.96 -3.39 -12.98
CA LEU A 200 -2.77 -4.60 -12.78
C LEU A 200 -1.93 -5.86 -12.98
N ASP A 201 -1.11 -5.90 -14.02
CA ASP A 201 -0.20 -7.02 -14.29
C ASP A 201 0.77 -7.25 -13.15
N TRP A 202 1.30 -6.16 -12.55
CA TRP A 202 2.16 -6.28 -11.38
C TRP A 202 1.40 -6.87 -10.17
N VAL A 203 0.19 -6.39 -9.86
CA VAL A 203 -0.62 -6.92 -8.74
C VAL A 203 -0.95 -8.40 -8.95
N LEU A 204 -1.32 -8.78 -10.17
CA LEU A 204 -1.63 -10.18 -10.50
C LEU A 204 -0.40 -11.08 -10.41
N ALA A 205 0.78 -10.59 -10.81
CA ALA A 205 2.03 -11.32 -10.71
C ALA A 205 2.43 -11.54 -9.24
N VAL A 206 2.31 -10.51 -8.38
CA VAL A 206 2.59 -10.62 -6.94
C VAL A 206 1.62 -11.59 -6.27
N ARG A 207 0.31 -11.51 -6.59
CA ARG A 207 -0.66 -12.47 -6.09
C ARG A 207 -0.32 -13.91 -6.50
N SER A 208 0.05 -14.12 -7.76
CA SER A 208 0.46 -15.43 -8.26
C SER A 208 1.71 -15.94 -7.51
N ALA A 209 2.72 -15.11 -7.34
CA ALA A 209 3.93 -15.48 -6.57
C ALA A 209 3.59 -15.82 -5.11
N HIS A 210 2.70 -15.05 -4.48
CA HIS A 210 2.21 -15.35 -3.12
C HIS A 210 1.56 -16.73 -3.05
N GLN A 211 0.65 -17.04 -3.98
CA GLN A 211 -0.04 -18.33 -4.03
C GLN A 211 0.88 -19.55 -4.25
N HIS A 212 2.00 -19.35 -4.93
CA HIS A 212 3.00 -20.41 -5.15
C HIS A 212 4.06 -20.49 -4.04
N GLY A 213 4.05 -19.54 -3.09
CA GLY A 213 5.07 -19.44 -2.05
C GLY A 213 6.41 -18.89 -2.54
N ASP A 214 6.42 -18.25 -3.70
CA ASP A 214 7.61 -17.67 -4.37
C ASP A 214 7.82 -16.20 -4.01
N LEU A 215 6.87 -15.58 -3.30
CA LEU A 215 6.98 -14.17 -2.91
C LEU A 215 8.01 -14.01 -1.80
N VAL A 216 9.06 -13.24 -2.07
CA VAL A 216 10.09 -12.87 -1.09
C VAL A 216 9.80 -11.44 -0.61
N PRO A 217 9.38 -11.24 0.65
CA PRO A 217 9.13 -9.91 1.19
C PRO A 217 10.39 -9.05 1.14
N VAL A 218 10.26 -7.79 0.76
CA VAL A 218 11.35 -6.82 0.83
C VAL A 218 11.58 -6.43 2.30
N ASP A 219 12.84 -6.36 2.73
CA ASP A 219 13.20 -5.84 4.06
C ASP A 219 12.81 -4.36 4.16
N PRO A 220 11.87 -4.00 5.04
CA PRO A 220 11.42 -2.62 5.19
C PRO A 220 12.44 -1.71 5.89
N GLY A 221 13.58 -2.26 6.31
CA GLY A 221 14.64 -1.55 7.01
C GLY A 221 14.39 -1.37 8.51
N PRO A 222 15.33 -0.74 9.21
CA PRO A 222 15.21 -0.49 10.64
C PRO A 222 14.05 0.47 10.93
N MET A 223 13.41 0.27 12.10
CA MET A 223 12.43 1.22 12.62
C MET A 223 13.11 2.58 12.85
N ALA A 224 12.38 3.67 12.56
CA ALA A 224 12.86 5.00 12.91
C ALA A 224 13.03 5.10 14.43
N PRO A 225 14.13 5.70 14.93
CA PRO A 225 14.30 5.89 16.37
C PRO A 225 13.16 6.75 16.90
N HIS A 226 12.43 6.26 17.90
CA HIS A 226 11.43 7.02 18.61
C HIS A 226 12.15 7.99 19.55
N PHE A 227 12.13 9.27 19.23
CA PHE A 227 12.50 10.31 20.19
C PHE A 227 11.31 10.56 21.09
N HIS A 228 11.28 9.94 22.27
CA HIS A 228 10.47 10.43 23.36
C HIS A 228 11.10 11.75 23.82
N ALA A 229 10.42 12.86 23.53
CA ALA A 229 10.74 14.11 24.19
C ALA A 229 10.38 13.93 25.66
N ASP A 230 11.38 13.71 26.52
CA ASP A 230 11.22 13.72 27.96
C ASP A 230 10.81 15.14 28.39
N GLU A 231 9.51 15.37 28.54
CA GLU A 231 8.96 16.51 29.25
C GLU A 231 9.15 16.32 30.77
N HIS A 232 10.34 16.49 31.27
CA HIS A 232 10.58 16.75 32.70
C HIS A 232 11.74 17.71 32.86
N ALA A 233 11.43 18.99 32.73
CA ALA A 233 12.22 20.05 33.32
C ALA A 233 11.32 20.81 34.30
N HIS A 234 11.07 20.23 35.49
CA HIS A 234 10.68 21.02 36.65
C HIS A 234 11.94 21.61 37.21
N SER A 235 12.14 22.90 37.00
CA SER A 235 13.11 23.72 37.74
C SER A 235 12.39 24.48 38.85
N HIS A 236 12.92 24.32 40.03
CA HIS A 236 12.63 25.10 41.24
C HIS A 236 13.06 26.57 41.10
#